data_f5c981d01f5f1327d7c1a945161a8537
#
_entry.id   f5c981d01f5f1327d7c1a945161a8537
#
_cell.length_a   1.000
_cell.length_b   1.000
_cell.length_c   1.000
_cell.angle_alpha   90.00
_cell.angle_beta   90.00
_cell.angle_gamma   90.00
#
_symmetry.space_group_name_H-M   'P 1'
#
loop_
_entity.id
_entity.type
_entity.pdbx_description
1 polymer ?
#
loop_
_entity_poly.entity_id
_entity_poly.type
_entity_poly.pdbx_seq_one_letter_code
_entity_poly.pdbx_strand_id
1 'polypeptide(L)'
;MIIGIIAGVIIAAGVAGIVFVNRPQFGRLPQGERLERIRKSPHYRDGQFHNLHPTVQMTAKKGRLGALWSFVFKKEEGLRPQEDVPAVKTDLKSIRRDENVLVWFGHSSYFIQADGKRILVDPVFCAAAPLSFLNKPFKGTDIYKPEDMPDIDYLVITHDHWDHLDYGTVMQLKERTGKVVCPLGVGEHFEYWGFDKSRLVELDWFEDAGLDESFLIHCLPSRHFSGRFLKSNRSLWASFLIETPSQKIYMGGDGGYDTRFAEIGKKYPV
;
A
#
# COMPACT_ATOMS: atom_id res chain seq x y z
N MET A 1 -10.38 43.60 19.43
CA MET A 1 -9.72 42.51 20.18
C MET A 1 -10.19 41.11 19.75
N ILE A 2 -11.48 40.79 19.82
CA ILE A 2 -12.02 39.43 19.45
C ILE A 2 -11.72 39.06 17.99
N ILE A 3 -11.91 39.97 17.03
CA ILE A 3 -11.61 39.71 15.59
C ILE A 3 -10.14 39.38 15.38
N GLY A 4 -9.21 40.07 16.07
CA GLY A 4 -7.78 39.79 15.99
C GLY A 4 -7.42 38.40 16.55
N ILE A 5 -8.06 37.98 17.62
CA ILE A 5 -7.88 36.64 18.22
C ILE A 5 -8.38 35.56 17.25
N ILE A 6 -9.59 35.73 16.67
CA ILE A 6 -10.15 34.79 15.68
C ILE A 6 -9.25 34.68 14.47
N ALA A 7 -8.78 35.79 13.91
CA ALA A 7 -7.86 35.80 12.77
C ALA A 7 -6.53 35.08 13.12
N GLY A 8 -5.98 35.32 14.31
CA GLY A 8 -4.78 34.64 14.81
C GLY A 8 -4.98 33.13 14.91
N VAL A 9 -6.10 32.66 15.44
CA VAL A 9 -6.43 31.21 15.54
C VAL A 9 -6.57 30.57 14.16
N ILE A 10 -7.24 31.26 13.21
CA ILE A 10 -7.38 30.73 11.83
C ILE A 10 -6.00 30.62 11.15
N ILE A 11 -5.16 31.62 11.29
CA ILE A 11 -3.79 31.59 10.71
C ILE A 11 -2.98 30.48 11.35
N ALA A 12 -3.00 30.35 12.67
CA ALA A 12 -2.27 29.29 13.37
C ALA A 12 -2.76 27.89 12.96
N ALA A 13 -4.06 27.69 12.83
CA ALA A 13 -4.63 26.44 12.33
C ALA A 13 -4.24 26.16 10.88
N GLY A 14 -4.21 27.18 10.03
CA GLY A 14 -3.74 27.06 8.64
C GLY A 14 -2.27 26.67 8.56
N VAL A 15 -1.40 27.30 9.34
CA VAL A 15 0.02 26.97 9.42
C VAL A 15 0.22 25.55 9.96
N ALA A 16 -0.47 25.19 11.03
CA ALA A 16 -0.42 23.82 11.58
C ALA A 16 -0.87 22.78 10.55
N GLY A 17 -1.93 23.06 9.77
CA GLY A 17 -2.38 22.22 8.67
C GLY A 17 -1.33 22.05 7.58
N ILE A 18 -0.68 23.13 7.15
CA ILE A 18 0.40 23.09 6.16
C ILE A 18 1.58 22.26 6.68
N VAL A 19 2.02 22.50 7.93
CA VAL A 19 3.10 21.73 8.54
C VAL A 19 2.74 20.25 8.63
N PHE A 20 1.50 19.94 9.02
CA PHE A 20 1.03 18.57 9.14
C PHE A 20 1.06 17.82 7.79
N VAL A 21 0.53 18.41 6.72
CA VAL A 21 0.48 17.72 5.40
C VAL A 21 1.83 17.65 4.69
N ASN A 22 2.82 18.39 5.15
CA ASN A 22 4.20 18.30 4.66
C ASN A 22 5.08 17.35 5.49
N ARG A 23 4.50 16.61 6.45
CA ARG A 23 5.28 15.61 7.21
C ARG A 23 5.68 14.43 6.31
N PRO A 24 6.81 13.79 6.57
CA PRO A 24 7.36 12.74 5.71
C PRO A 24 6.39 11.61 5.40
N GLN A 25 5.51 11.22 6.32
CA GLN A 25 4.56 10.15 6.11
C GLN A 25 3.59 10.40 4.95
N PHE A 26 3.37 11.64 4.52
CA PHE A 26 2.56 11.94 3.33
C PHE A 26 3.28 11.59 2.03
N GLY A 27 4.60 11.36 2.09
CA GLY A 27 5.40 11.04 0.92
C GLY A 27 5.56 12.22 -0.03
N ARG A 28 5.83 11.93 -1.29
CA ARG A 28 6.01 12.93 -2.35
C ARG A 28 5.35 12.46 -3.64
N LEU A 29 4.76 13.38 -4.39
CA LEU A 29 4.20 13.09 -5.71
C LEU A 29 5.33 12.87 -6.72
N PRO A 30 5.12 11.99 -7.73
CA PRO A 30 6.09 11.74 -8.78
C PRO A 30 6.55 13.01 -9.51
N GLN A 31 7.85 13.12 -9.75
CA GLN A 31 8.49 14.24 -10.42
C GLN A 31 9.65 13.77 -11.31
N GLY A 32 10.23 14.71 -12.09
CA GLY A 32 11.39 14.44 -12.94
C GLY A 32 11.19 13.26 -13.90
N GLU A 33 12.20 12.40 -14.04
CA GLU A 33 12.19 11.25 -14.95
C GLU A 33 11.04 10.27 -14.67
N ARG A 34 10.67 10.08 -13.39
CA ARG A 34 9.54 9.21 -13.01
C ARG A 34 8.23 9.76 -13.53
N LEU A 35 7.99 11.07 -13.42
CA LEU A 35 6.80 11.70 -13.97
C LEU A 35 6.77 11.59 -15.50
N GLU A 36 7.91 11.73 -16.17
CA GLU A 36 7.99 11.54 -17.63
C GLU A 36 7.68 10.09 -18.04
N ARG A 37 8.12 9.10 -17.27
CA ARG A 37 7.74 7.69 -17.48
C ARG A 37 6.24 7.49 -17.27
N ILE A 38 5.66 8.07 -16.22
CA ILE A 38 4.21 8.04 -15.95
C ILE A 38 3.41 8.63 -17.13
N ARG A 39 3.84 9.77 -17.68
CA ARG A 39 3.17 10.42 -18.82
C ARG A 39 3.17 9.55 -20.09
N LYS A 40 4.10 8.62 -20.21
CA LYS A 40 4.18 7.69 -21.35
C LYS A 40 3.31 6.45 -21.15
N SER A 41 2.81 6.22 -19.93
CA SER A 41 1.92 5.09 -19.65
C SER A 41 0.59 5.24 -20.41
N PRO A 42 0.10 4.21 -21.10
CA PRO A 42 -1.20 4.24 -21.76
C PRO A 42 -2.38 4.34 -20.77
N HIS A 43 -2.09 4.12 -19.47
CA HIS A 43 -3.07 4.16 -18.40
C HIS A 43 -3.15 5.52 -17.70
N TYR A 44 -2.27 6.47 -18.08
CA TYR A 44 -2.21 7.82 -17.54
C TYR A 44 -2.72 8.84 -18.54
N ARG A 45 -3.80 9.55 -18.21
CA ARG A 45 -4.40 10.63 -19.01
C ARG A 45 -5.03 11.67 -18.10
N ASP A 46 -5.18 12.88 -18.57
CA ASP A 46 -5.76 14.01 -17.82
C ASP A 46 -5.09 14.23 -16.44
N GLY A 47 -3.79 13.94 -16.40
CA GLY A 47 -2.98 14.11 -15.20
C GLY A 47 -3.22 13.07 -14.10
N GLN A 48 -3.80 11.90 -14.40
CA GLN A 48 -4.07 10.82 -13.44
C GLN A 48 -4.13 9.46 -14.12
N PHE A 49 -3.91 8.39 -13.34
CA PHE A 49 -4.16 7.02 -13.76
C PHE A 49 -5.65 6.70 -13.76
N HIS A 50 -6.08 5.84 -14.65
CA HIS A 50 -7.47 5.40 -14.79
C HIS A 50 -7.58 3.89 -14.81
N ASN A 51 -8.65 3.38 -14.22
CA ASN A 51 -9.01 1.97 -14.36
C ASN A 51 -9.27 1.62 -15.83
N LEU A 52 -9.00 0.38 -16.20
CA LEU A 52 -9.27 -0.13 -17.56
C LEU A 52 -10.76 -0.17 -17.88
N HIS A 53 -11.59 -0.39 -16.88
CA HIS A 53 -13.04 -0.32 -16.98
C HIS A 53 -13.58 0.89 -16.19
N PRO A 54 -14.67 1.53 -16.66
CA PRO A 54 -15.32 2.61 -15.93
C PRO A 54 -15.63 2.20 -14.48
N THR A 55 -15.16 2.97 -13.54
CA THR A 55 -15.28 2.65 -12.13
C THR A 55 -15.83 3.84 -11.35
N VAL A 56 -16.97 3.64 -10.70
CA VAL A 56 -17.53 4.63 -9.79
C VAL A 56 -16.86 4.45 -8.43
N GLN A 57 -15.98 5.38 -8.09
CA GLN A 57 -15.22 5.33 -6.83
C GLN A 57 -16.08 5.69 -5.61
N MET A 58 -17.20 6.40 -5.80
CA MET A 58 -18.05 6.81 -4.70
C MET A 58 -19.53 6.58 -5.04
N THR A 59 -20.14 5.66 -4.33
CA THR A 59 -21.56 5.34 -4.45
C THR A 59 -22.44 6.07 -3.41
N ALA A 60 -21.81 6.81 -2.50
CA ALA A 60 -22.54 7.52 -1.44
C ALA A 60 -23.43 8.62 -2.02
N LYS A 61 -24.74 8.51 -1.81
CA LYS A 61 -25.76 9.47 -2.28
C LYS A 61 -25.53 10.91 -1.76
N LYS A 62 -24.84 11.06 -0.64
CA LYS A 62 -24.57 12.37 0.02
C LYS A 62 -23.25 13.02 -0.41
N GLY A 63 -22.57 12.50 -1.43
CA GLY A 63 -21.29 13.01 -1.89
C GLY A 63 -20.15 12.89 -0.87
N ARG A 64 -18.95 13.44 -1.21
CA ARG A 64 -17.71 13.30 -0.40
C ARG A 64 -17.83 13.86 1.01
N LEU A 65 -18.47 15.03 1.18
CA LEU A 65 -18.64 15.65 2.51
C LEU A 65 -19.58 14.84 3.40
N GLY A 66 -20.66 14.30 2.84
CA GLY A 66 -21.59 13.44 3.57
C GLY A 66 -20.98 12.08 3.94
N ALA A 67 -20.11 11.52 3.08
CA ALA A 67 -19.36 10.33 3.38
C ALA A 67 -18.35 10.57 4.51
N LEU A 68 -17.59 11.67 4.45
CA LEU A 68 -16.65 12.08 5.50
C LEU A 68 -17.38 12.30 6.84
N TRP A 69 -18.50 13.02 6.84
CA TRP A 69 -19.31 13.21 8.03
C TRP A 69 -19.76 11.88 8.62
N SER A 70 -20.26 10.96 7.78
CA SER A 70 -20.67 9.63 8.23
C SER A 70 -19.51 8.83 8.80
N PHE A 71 -18.34 8.87 8.17
CA PHE A 71 -17.13 8.19 8.64
C PHE A 71 -16.67 8.69 10.01
N VAL A 72 -16.71 10.01 10.24
CA VAL A 72 -16.22 10.61 11.50
C VAL A 72 -17.24 10.49 12.63
N PHE A 73 -18.53 10.69 12.35
CA PHE A 73 -19.55 10.89 13.39
C PHE A 73 -20.57 9.76 13.50
N LYS A 74 -20.74 8.92 12.48
CA LYS A 74 -21.64 7.77 12.58
C LYS A 74 -20.87 6.55 13.07
N LYS A 75 -21.26 6.07 14.24
CA LYS A 75 -20.88 4.73 14.69
C LYS A 75 -21.94 3.76 14.21
N GLU A 76 -21.63 2.95 13.23
CA GLU A 76 -22.49 1.83 12.83
C GLU A 76 -22.16 0.63 13.71
N GLU A 77 -23.20 -0.07 14.18
CA GLU A 77 -23.04 -1.29 14.95
C GLU A 77 -22.44 -2.41 14.06
N GLY A 78 -21.64 -3.28 14.65
CA GLY A 78 -21.07 -4.43 13.94
C GLY A 78 -19.85 -4.12 13.06
N LEU A 79 -19.34 -2.87 13.02
CA LEU A 79 -18.13 -2.53 12.27
C LEU A 79 -16.83 -3.12 12.86
N ARG A 80 -16.85 -3.54 14.12
CA ARG A 80 -15.71 -4.16 14.79
C ARG A 80 -16.16 -5.42 15.50
N PRO A 81 -15.30 -6.48 15.53
CA PRO A 81 -15.54 -7.63 16.38
C PRO A 81 -15.70 -7.22 17.83
N GLN A 82 -16.61 -7.88 18.55
CA GLN A 82 -16.80 -7.65 19.98
C GLN A 82 -15.68 -8.30 20.80
N GLU A 83 -15.17 -9.43 20.32
CA GLU A 83 -14.06 -10.17 20.90
C GLU A 83 -12.77 -9.94 20.12
N ASP A 84 -11.64 -10.23 20.75
CA ASP A 84 -10.33 -10.21 20.10
C ASP A 84 -10.28 -11.28 19.01
N VAL A 85 -9.74 -10.94 17.83
CA VAL A 85 -9.54 -11.92 16.75
C VAL A 85 -8.51 -12.96 17.23
N PRO A 86 -8.85 -14.26 17.23
CA PRO A 86 -7.91 -15.29 17.62
C PRO A 86 -6.65 -15.23 16.76
N ALA A 87 -5.49 -15.15 17.39
CA ALA A 87 -4.22 -15.04 16.69
C ALA A 87 -3.12 -15.84 17.41
N VAL A 88 -2.20 -16.40 16.63
CA VAL A 88 -1.02 -17.11 17.13
C VAL A 88 0.22 -16.37 16.64
N LYS A 89 1.05 -15.91 17.57
CA LYS A 89 2.33 -15.26 17.22
C LYS A 89 3.39 -16.32 17.00
N THR A 90 3.93 -16.37 15.78
CA THR A 90 5.04 -17.23 15.38
C THR A 90 6.33 -16.44 15.37
N ASP A 91 7.44 -17.01 15.79
CA ASP A 91 8.77 -16.42 15.60
C ASP A 91 9.21 -16.56 14.14
N LEU A 92 8.97 -15.50 13.34
CA LEU A 92 9.28 -15.48 11.91
C LEU A 92 10.79 -15.57 11.62
N LYS A 93 11.63 -15.19 12.58
CA LYS A 93 13.09 -15.23 12.44
C LYS A 93 13.63 -16.65 12.55
N SER A 94 12.94 -17.52 13.28
CA SER A 94 13.31 -18.92 13.46
C SER A 94 12.88 -19.82 12.30
N ILE A 95 12.00 -19.35 11.38
CA ILE A 95 11.57 -20.12 10.23
C ILE A 95 12.76 -20.36 9.30
N ARG A 96 13.03 -21.63 9.02
CA ARG A 96 14.13 -22.05 8.14
C ARG A 96 13.80 -21.65 6.70
N ARG A 97 14.82 -21.28 5.93
CA ARG A 97 14.64 -20.80 4.54
C ARG A 97 14.07 -21.86 3.58
N ASP A 98 14.20 -23.15 3.90
CA ASP A 98 13.66 -24.26 3.11
C ASP A 98 12.18 -24.57 3.41
N GLU A 99 11.55 -23.88 4.35
CA GLU A 99 10.13 -24.00 4.65
C GLU A 99 9.30 -23.01 3.85
N ASN A 100 8.22 -23.46 3.22
CA ASN A 100 7.25 -22.58 2.58
C ASN A 100 6.14 -22.26 3.59
N VAL A 101 5.94 -20.95 3.86
CA VAL A 101 4.99 -20.47 4.89
C VAL A 101 4.26 -19.22 4.39
N LEU A 102 3.02 -19.08 4.84
CA LEU A 102 2.24 -17.85 4.74
C LEU A 102 1.76 -17.45 6.13
N VAL A 103 2.02 -16.21 6.52
CA VAL A 103 1.55 -15.64 7.79
C VAL A 103 0.78 -14.36 7.51
N TRP A 104 -0.50 -14.36 7.82
CA TRP A 104 -1.37 -13.19 7.66
C TRP A 104 -1.36 -12.34 8.94
N PHE A 105 -1.16 -11.02 8.78
CA PHE A 105 -1.06 -10.07 9.89
C PHE A 105 -2.33 -9.25 10.12
N GLY A 106 -3.36 -9.51 9.35
CA GLY A 106 -4.59 -8.72 9.33
C GLY A 106 -4.64 -7.76 8.12
N HIS A 107 -5.84 -7.32 7.77
CA HIS A 107 -6.13 -6.53 6.58
C HIS A 107 -5.47 -7.12 5.34
N SER A 108 -4.65 -6.35 4.64
CA SER A 108 -3.91 -6.78 3.44
C SER A 108 -2.43 -7.08 3.71
N SER A 109 -2.01 -7.11 4.97
CA SER A 109 -0.61 -7.35 5.36
C SER A 109 -0.33 -8.83 5.55
N TYR A 110 0.67 -9.37 4.88
CA TYR A 110 1.09 -10.76 5.05
C TYR A 110 2.55 -11.00 4.66
N PHE A 111 3.11 -12.04 5.24
CA PHE A 111 4.45 -12.55 4.97
C PHE A 111 4.34 -13.88 4.23
N ILE A 112 5.12 -14.03 3.19
CA ILE A 112 5.29 -15.28 2.45
C ILE A 112 6.76 -15.65 2.49
N GLN A 113 7.06 -16.89 2.84
CA GLN A 113 8.35 -17.50 2.55
C GLN A 113 8.12 -18.62 1.53
N ALA A 114 8.76 -18.54 0.38
CA ALA A 114 8.64 -19.50 -0.71
C ALA A 114 9.99 -19.67 -1.41
N ASP A 115 10.38 -20.92 -1.65
CA ASP A 115 11.63 -21.27 -2.33
C ASP A 115 12.85 -20.50 -1.82
N GLY A 116 12.95 -20.37 -0.50
CA GLY A 116 14.06 -19.71 0.18
C GLY A 116 14.00 -18.18 0.22
N LYS A 117 13.01 -17.54 -0.39
CA LYS A 117 12.83 -16.08 -0.38
C LYS A 117 11.73 -15.62 0.55
N ARG A 118 11.94 -14.50 1.19
CA ARG A 118 11.01 -13.83 2.13
C ARG A 118 10.39 -12.61 1.46
N ILE A 119 9.09 -12.67 1.29
CA ILE A 119 8.28 -11.65 0.63
C ILE A 119 7.35 -11.05 1.69
N LEU A 120 7.37 -9.74 1.83
CA LEU A 120 6.47 -9.03 2.74
C LEU A 120 5.56 -8.13 1.91
N VAL A 121 4.25 -8.27 2.06
CA VAL A 121 3.25 -7.58 1.23
C VAL A 121 2.45 -6.60 2.09
N ASP A 122 2.38 -5.35 1.64
CA ASP A 122 1.59 -4.25 2.22
C ASP A 122 1.67 -4.19 3.77
N PRO A 123 2.87 -4.15 4.38
CA PRO A 123 2.99 -4.25 5.84
C PRO A 123 2.55 -2.95 6.53
N VAL A 124 1.59 -3.07 7.45
CA VAL A 124 1.07 -1.96 8.26
C VAL A 124 1.08 -2.35 9.73
N PHE A 125 2.15 -1.99 10.43
CA PHE A 125 2.35 -2.30 11.84
C PHE A 125 2.34 -1.07 12.76
N CYS A 126 2.43 0.15 12.19
CA CYS A 126 2.50 1.40 12.95
C CYS A 126 1.24 2.26 12.80
N ALA A 127 0.83 2.57 11.56
CA ALA A 127 -0.30 3.46 11.33
C ALA A 127 -0.95 3.26 9.95
N ALA A 128 -2.23 2.93 9.94
CA ALA A 128 -3.05 2.81 8.73
C ALA A 128 -3.78 4.13 8.36
N ALA A 129 -3.33 5.27 8.87
CA ALA A 129 -3.92 6.58 8.62
C ALA A 129 -2.90 7.69 8.94
N PRO A 130 -3.12 8.92 8.45
CA PRO A 130 -2.26 10.07 8.78
C PRO A 130 -2.13 10.34 10.29
N LEU A 131 -3.16 10.01 11.03
CA LEU A 131 -3.21 10.05 12.50
C LEU A 131 -3.48 8.63 12.99
N SER A 132 -2.56 8.05 13.73
CA SER A 132 -2.56 6.63 14.14
C SER A 132 -3.81 6.19 14.93
N PHE A 133 -4.55 7.13 15.52
CA PHE A 133 -5.78 6.82 16.26
C PHE A 133 -7.04 6.71 15.38
N LEU A 134 -7.00 7.15 14.11
CA LEU A 134 -8.18 7.18 13.22
C LEU A 134 -8.53 5.80 12.66
N ASN A 135 -7.53 4.99 12.35
CA ASN A 135 -7.73 3.65 11.83
C ASN A 135 -6.81 2.66 12.58
N LYS A 136 -7.40 1.99 13.55
CA LYS A 136 -6.69 0.98 14.36
C LYS A 136 -7.04 -0.41 13.87
N PRO A 137 -6.10 -1.35 13.87
CA PRO A 137 -6.38 -2.76 13.60
C PRO A 137 -7.42 -3.31 14.59
N PHE A 138 -8.00 -4.45 14.26
CA PHE A 138 -8.80 -5.19 15.23
C PHE A 138 -7.88 -5.77 16.29
N LYS A 139 -8.37 -5.82 17.53
CA LYS A 139 -7.62 -6.46 18.61
C LYS A 139 -7.32 -7.91 18.24
N GLY A 140 -6.10 -8.36 18.54
CA GLY A 140 -5.61 -9.68 18.17
C GLY A 140 -4.89 -9.71 16.83
N THR A 141 -5.16 -8.79 15.88
CA THR A 141 -4.37 -8.68 14.65
C THR A 141 -3.16 -7.73 14.79
N ASP A 142 -2.99 -7.08 15.92
CA ASP A 142 -1.92 -6.14 16.24
C ASP A 142 -0.75 -6.73 17.04
N ILE A 143 -0.59 -8.06 16.96
CA ILE A 143 0.41 -8.81 17.72
C ILE A 143 1.82 -8.75 17.14
N TYR A 144 1.96 -8.42 15.85
CA TYR A 144 3.25 -8.27 15.16
C TYR A 144 3.68 -6.82 15.07
N LYS A 145 5.00 -6.62 15.09
CA LYS A 145 5.66 -5.32 14.97
C LYS A 145 6.80 -5.41 13.94
N PRO A 146 7.33 -4.26 13.46
CA PRO A 146 8.47 -4.29 12.54
C PRO A 146 9.68 -5.08 13.08
N GLU A 147 9.90 -5.08 14.40
CA GLU A 147 11.02 -5.80 15.03
C GLU A 147 10.89 -7.31 14.93
N ASP A 148 9.67 -7.84 14.79
CA ASP A 148 9.42 -9.27 14.66
C ASP A 148 9.78 -9.79 13.26
N MET A 149 9.89 -8.90 12.26
CA MET A 149 10.19 -9.30 10.88
C MET A 149 11.64 -9.74 10.75
N PRO A 150 11.92 -10.82 10.01
CA PRO A 150 13.27 -11.18 9.57
C PRO A 150 13.77 -10.22 8.46
N ASP A 151 14.95 -10.49 7.92
CA ASP A 151 15.38 -9.84 6.68
C ASP A 151 14.45 -10.22 5.53
N ILE A 152 14.04 -9.25 4.74
CA ILE A 152 13.06 -9.34 3.66
C ILE A 152 13.78 -9.26 2.32
N ASP A 153 13.63 -10.28 1.50
CA ASP A 153 14.21 -10.27 0.14
C ASP A 153 13.41 -9.32 -0.76
N TYR A 154 12.08 -9.39 -0.71
CA TYR A 154 11.18 -8.56 -1.53
C TYR A 154 10.07 -7.94 -0.68
N LEU A 155 10.03 -6.61 -0.61
CA LEU A 155 8.91 -5.84 -0.08
C LEU A 155 8.00 -5.46 -1.25
N VAL A 156 6.79 -5.97 -1.27
CA VAL A 156 5.79 -5.71 -2.32
C VAL A 156 4.74 -4.73 -1.79
N ILE A 157 4.53 -3.64 -2.49
CA ILE A 157 3.50 -2.65 -2.18
C ILE A 157 2.52 -2.58 -3.35
N THR A 158 1.25 -2.84 -3.09
CA THR A 158 0.22 -2.87 -4.16
C THR A 158 -0.26 -1.49 -4.56
N HIS A 159 -0.28 -0.55 -3.65
CA HIS A 159 -0.61 0.86 -3.90
C HIS A 159 -0.26 1.74 -2.68
N ASP A 160 -0.43 3.05 -2.81
CA ASP A 160 0.03 4.00 -1.80
C ASP A 160 -1.02 4.43 -0.76
N HIS A 161 -2.15 3.74 -0.60
CA HIS A 161 -3.06 4.01 0.51
C HIS A 161 -2.39 3.79 1.87
N TRP A 162 -2.90 4.45 2.90
CA TRP A 162 -2.31 4.44 4.24
C TRP A 162 -2.31 3.06 4.90
N ASP A 163 -3.29 2.24 4.58
CA ASP A 163 -3.49 0.89 5.09
C ASP A 163 -2.79 -0.20 4.25
N HIS A 164 -1.93 0.23 3.29
CA HIS A 164 -1.04 -0.62 2.49
C HIS A 164 0.41 -0.15 2.52
N LEU A 165 0.65 1.15 2.54
CA LEU A 165 1.99 1.74 2.61
C LEU A 165 2.13 2.57 3.90
N ASP A 166 2.55 1.91 4.97
CA ASP A 166 2.80 2.54 6.27
C ASP A 166 4.24 3.04 6.37
N TYR A 167 4.40 4.37 6.40
CA TYR A 167 5.70 5.04 6.54
C TYR A 167 6.49 4.53 7.75
N GLY A 168 5.83 4.42 8.91
CA GLY A 168 6.49 3.99 10.15
C GLY A 168 7.06 2.58 10.05
N THR A 169 6.30 1.66 9.41
CA THR A 169 6.73 0.29 9.18
C THR A 169 7.88 0.21 8.18
N VAL A 170 7.76 0.83 7.01
CA VAL A 170 8.79 0.70 5.96
C VAL A 170 10.11 1.35 6.38
N MET A 171 10.07 2.44 7.16
CA MET A 171 11.28 3.08 7.67
C MET A 171 12.03 2.19 8.68
N GLN A 172 11.31 1.46 9.53
CA GLN A 172 11.94 0.53 10.48
C GLN A 172 12.47 -0.74 9.79
N LEU A 173 11.91 -1.11 8.64
CA LEU A 173 12.34 -2.26 7.84
C LEU A 173 13.42 -1.91 6.79
N LYS A 174 13.72 -0.64 6.57
CA LYS A 174 14.55 -0.14 5.46
C LYS A 174 15.86 -0.89 5.28
N GLU A 175 16.63 -1.05 6.35
CA GLU A 175 17.96 -1.69 6.29
C GLU A 175 17.88 -3.21 6.15
N ARG A 176 16.73 -3.81 6.44
CA ARG A 176 16.47 -5.24 6.35
C ARG A 176 15.68 -5.64 5.10
N THR A 177 15.40 -4.68 4.21
CA THR A 177 14.68 -4.91 2.95
C THR A 177 15.65 -4.99 1.80
N GLY A 178 15.60 -6.04 1.01
CA GLY A 178 16.37 -6.20 -0.24
C GLY A 178 15.85 -5.30 -1.34
N LYS A 179 14.93 -5.79 -2.16
CA LYS A 179 14.25 -5.02 -3.21
C LYS A 179 12.86 -4.58 -2.78
N VAL A 180 12.43 -3.42 -3.26
CA VAL A 180 11.05 -2.93 -3.13
C VAL A 180 10.39 -3.05 -4.50
N VAL A 181 9.27 -3.78 -4.59
CA VAL A 181 8.46 -3.89 -5.81
C VAL A 181 7.20 -3.09 -5.61
N CYS A 182 6.88 -2.20 -6.53
CA CYS A 182 5.71 -1.36 -6.42
C CYS A 182 5.20 -0.90 -7.80
N PRO A 183 3.95 -0.41 -7.90
CA PRO A 183 3.43 0.17 -9.12
C PRO A 183 4.07 1.51 -9.45
N LEU A 184 4.01 1.87 -10.72
CA LEU A 184 4.57 3.10 -11.27
C LEU A 184 4.07 4.35 -10.51
N GLY A 185 4.99 5.14 -10.00
CA GLY A 185 4.76 6.35 -9.21
C GLY A 185 4.89 6.16 -7.70
N VAL A 186 4.69 4.94 -7.18
CA VAL A 186 4.83 4.65 -5.74
C VAL A 186 6.28 4.75 -5.27
N GLY A 187 7.23 4.40 -6.14
CA GLY A 187 8.66 4.50 -5.87
C GLY A 187 9.13 5.90 -5.48
N GLU A 188 8.38 6.96 -5.83
CA GLU A 188 8.69 8.33 -5.41
C GLU A 188 8.64 8.51 -3.88
N HIS A 189 7.71 7.83 -3.21
CA HIS A 189 7.64 7.85 -1.76
C HIS A 189 8.90 7.23 -1.14
N PHE A 190 9.29 6.05 -1.62
CA PHE A 190 10.47 5.34 -1.13
C PHE A 190 11.76 6.13 -1.34
N GLU A 191 11.95 6.70 -2.53
CA GLU A 191 13.12 7.54 -2.83
C GLU A 191 13.15 8.79 -1.94
N TYR A 192 12.00 9.46 -1.74
CA TYR A 192 11.86 10.58 -0.81
C TYR A 192 12.19 10.20 0.64
N TRP A 193 11.89 8.97 1.05
CA TRP A 193 12.23 8.41 2.36
C TRP A 193 13.66 7.87 2.44
N GLY A 194 14.44 8.09 1.38
CA GLY A 194 15.87 7.76 1.33
C GLY A 194 16.19 6.30 1.05
N PHE A 195 15.27 5.53 0.45
CA PHE A 195 15.61 4.24 -0.13
C PHE A 195 16.48 4.44 -1.37
N ASP A 196 17.45 3.57 -1.58
CA ASP A 196 18.27 3.59 -2.78
C ASP A 196 17.43 3.24 -4.01
N LYS A 197 17.48 4.09 -5.04
CA LYS A 197 16.76 3.91 -6.31
C LYS A 197 17.09 2.57 -6.98
N SER A 198 18.30 2.04 -6.82
CA SER A 198 18.71 0.74 -7.36
C SER A 198 17.96 -0.45 -6.76
N ARG A 199 17.37 -0.27 -5.59
CA ARG A 199 16.55 -1.30 -4.91
C ARG A 199 15.07 -1.24 -5.30
N LEU A 200 14.64 -0.22 -6.07
CA LEU A 200 13.25 -0.03 -6.45
C LEU A 200 12.97 -0.70 -7.80
N VAL A 201 12.05 -1.64 -7.80
CA VAL A 201 11.48 -2.29 -8.99
C VAL A 201 10.08 -1.73 -9.18
N GLU A 202 9.96 -0.75 -10.06
CA GLU A 202 8.74 0.02 -10.28
C GLU A 202 8.14 -0.35 -11.63
N LEU A 203 6.90 -0.85 -11.65
CA LEU A 203 6.26 -1.47 -12.83
C LEU A 203 4.94 -0.78 -13.19
N ASP A 204 4.69 -0.64 -14.50
CA ASP A 204 3.36 -0.33 -15.04
C ASP A 204 2.55 -1.63 -15.22
N TRP A 205 1.24 -1.53 -15.42
CA TRP A 205 0.43 -2.71 -15.71
C TRP A 205 0.93 -3.43 -16.96
N PHE A 206 0.98 -4.74 -16.86
CA PHE A 206 1.47 -5.68 -17.89
C PHE A 206 2.99 -5.67 -18.10
N GLU A 207 3.72 -4.88 -17.31
CA GLU A 207 5.18 -5.03 -17.23
C GLU A 207 5.54 -6.15 -16.27
N ASP A 208 6.68 -6.75 -16.50
CA ASP A 208 7.29 -7.78 -15.66
C ASP A 208 8.76 -7.48 -15.38
N ALA A 209 9.29 -8.08 -14.32
CA ALA A 209 10.70 -7.96 -13.97
C ALA A 209 11.24 -9.23 -13.31
N GLY A 210 12.45 -9.61 -13.67
CA GLY A 210 13.23 -10.59 -12.91
C GLY A 210 13.69 -9.98 -11.58
N LEU A 211 13.31 -10.58 -10.47
CA LEU A 211 13.78 -10.15 -9.15
C LEU A 211 15.16 -10.73 -8.84
N ASP A 212 15.40 -11.95 -9.30
CA ASP A 212 16.69 -12.62 -9.37
C ASP A 212 16.68 -13.66 -10.52
N GLU A 213 17.58 -14.63 -10.50
CA GLU A 213 17.70 -15.63 -11.57
C GLU A 213 16.48 -16.56 -11.68
N SER A 214 15.68 -16.69 -10.62
CA SER A 214 14.60 -17.67 -10.51
C SER A 214 13.24 -17.10 -10.09
N PHE A 215 13.17 -15.81 -9.80
CA PHE A 215 11.94 -15.13 -9.40
C PHE A 215 11.54 -14.06 -10.42
N LEU A 216 10.38 -14.22 -11.03
CA LEU A 216 9.79 -13.28 -11.98
C LEU A 216 8.52 -12.68 -11.37
N ILE A 217 8.36 -11.36 -11.44
CA ILE A 217 7.15 -10.69 -10.97
C ILE A 217 6.45 -9.98 -12.12
N HIS A 218 5.12 -10.12 -12.17
CA HIS A 218 4.23 -9.48 -13.13
C HIS A 218 3.38 -8.45 -12.42
N CYS A 219 3.33 -7.23 -12.94
CA CYS A 219 2.42 -6.19 -12.49
C CYS A 219 1.11 -6.28 -13.28
N LEU A 220 0.02 -6.52 -12.59
CA LEU A 220 -1.28 -6.79 -13.18
C LEU A 220 -2.32 -5.74 -12.77
N PRO A 221 -3.30 -5.43 -13.63
CA PRO A 221 -4.31 -4.44 -13.30
C PRO A 221 -5.21 -4.90 -12.16
N SER A 222 -5.49 -3.97 -11.26
CA SER A 222 -6.52 -4.09 -10.23
C SER A 222 -7.57 -2.99 -10.45
N ARG A 223 -8.81 -3.21 -10.04
CA ARG A 223 -9.87 -2.21 -10.13
C ARG A 223 -10.00 -1.45 -8.83
N HIS A 224 -9.19 -0.39 -8.70
CA HIS A 224 -9.07 0.38 -7.47
C HIS A 224 -8.72 1.85 -7.77
N PHE A 225 -8.04 2.52 -6.86
CA PHE A 225 -7.50 3.87 -6.98
C PHE A 225 -6.32 4.04 -6.04
N SER A 226 -5.61 5.16 -6.15
CA SER A 226 -4.45 5.48 -5.31
C SER A 226 -4.57 6.87 -4.69
N GLY A 227 -3.71 7.18 -3.72
CA GLY A 227 -3.55 8.49 -3.14
C GLY A 227 -3.49 8.53 -1.62
N ARG A 228 -2.61 9.41 -1.11
CA ARG A 228 -2.37 9.57 0.33
C ARG A 228 -2.98 10.83 0.92
N PHE A 229 -3.50 11.75 0.10
CA PHE A 229 -4.07 13.01 0.57
C PHE A 229 -5.03 13.63 -0.46
N LEU A 230 -4.85 14.91 -0.81
CA LEU A 230 -5.77 15.67 -1.67
C LEU A 230 -5.74 15.28 -3.14
N LYS A 231 -4.65 14.67 -3.60
CA LYS A 231 -4.47 14.29 -5.01
C LYS A 231 -4.50 12.77 -5.14
N SER A 232 -5.56 12.25 -5.74
CA SER A 232 -5.70 10.83 -6.05
C SER A 232 -5.12 10.49 -7.42
N ASN A 233 -4.80 9.21 -7.63
CA ASN A 233 -4.43 8.63 -8.91
C ASN A 233 -3.18 9.25 -9.57
N ARG A 234 -2.24 9.73 -8.76
CA ARG A 234 -0.95 10.24 -9.25
C ARG A 234 0.12 9.15 -9.34
N SER A 235 -0.06 8.09 -8.60
CA SER A 235 0.62 6.82 -8.67
C SER A 235 -0.35 5.75 -9.16
N LEU A 236 0.18 4.65 -9.69
CA LEU A 236 -0.61 3.51 -10.11
C LEU A 236 -0.95 2.62 -8.89
N TRP A 237 -1.94 1.76 -9.02
CA TRP A 237 -2.30 0.66 -8.12
C TRP A 237 -2.24 -0.64 -8.92
N ALA A 238 -1.94 -1.77 -8.26
CA ALA A 238 -1.77 -3.02 -8.97
C ALA A 238 -2.09 -4.24 -8.10
N SER A 239 -2.33 -5.35 -8.74
CA SER A 239 -2.07 -6.67 -8.22
C SER A 239 -0.75 -7.19 -8.78
N PHE A 240 -0.16 -8.16 -8.13
CA PHE A 240 1.08 -8.79 -8.59
C PHE A 240 0.92 -10.30 -8.67
N LEU A 241 1.62 -10.91 -9.62
CA LEU A 241 1.82 -12.34 -9.65
C LEU A 241 3.32 -12.60 -9.64
N ILE A 242 3.77 -13.39 -8.69
CA ILE A 242 5.16 -13.82 -8.62
C ILE A 242 5.26 -15.29 -9.05
N GLU A 243 6.15 -15.55 -9.98
CA GLU A 243 6.56 -16.91 -10.35
C GLU A 243 7.84 -17.25 -9.59
N THR A 244 7.82 -18.35 -8.87
CA THR A 244 8.95 -18.91 -8.13
C THR A 244 9.35 -20.24 -8.75
N PRO A 245 10.46 -20.86 -8.36
CA PRO A 245 10.84 -22.16 -8.88
C PRO A 245 9.77 -23.26 -8.76
N SER A 246 8.97 -23.26 -7.70
CA SER A 246 8.00 -24.33 -7.43
C SER A 246 6.54 -23.91 -7.59
N GLN A 247 6.21 -22.62 -7.64
CA GLN A 247 4.82 -22.17 -7.60
C GLN A 247 4.61 -20.77 -8.17
N LYS A 248 3.35 -20.43 -8.41
CA LYS A 248 2.91 -19.08 -8.76
C LYS A 248 2.01 -18.55 -7.65
N ILE A 249 2.21 -17.31 -7.25
CA ILE A 249 1.48 -16.70 -6.15
C ILE A 249 0.86 -15.39 -6.64
N TYR A 250 -0.47 -15.31 -6.60
CA TYR A 250 -1.19 -14.08 -6.94
C TYR A 250 -1.45 -13.24 -5.69
N MET A 251 -1.00 -12.01 -5.70
CA MET A 251 -1.14 -11.01 -4.64
C MET A 251 -2.11 -9.93 -5.12
N GLY A 252 -3.37 -10.03 -4.69
CA GLY A 252 -4.47 -9.22 -5.24
C GLY A 252 -4.40 -7.73 -4.90
N GLY A 253 -3.89 -7.39 -3.74
CA GLY A 253 -4.07 -6.04 -3.18
C GLY A 253 -5.54 -5.70 -3.01
N ASP A 254 -5.87 -4.41 -3.06
CA ASP A 254 -7.26 -3.96 -3.09
C ASP A 254 -7.80 -3.94 -4.52
N GLY A 255 -9.02 -4.43 -4.68
CA GLY A 255 -9.68 -4.40 -5.96
C GLY A 255 -11.15 -4.82 -5.90
N GLY A 256 -11.99 -4.07 -6.60
CA GLY A 256 -13.37 -4.48 -6.87
C GLY A 256 -13.42 -5.62 -7.89
N TYR A 257 -14.56 -6.31 -7.96
CA TYR A 257 -14.79 -7.32 -8.99
C TYR A 257 -14.49 -6.78 -10.39
N ASP A 258 -13.76 -7.58 -11.17
CA ASP A 258 -13.44 -7.31 -12.58
C ASP A 258 -13.37 -8.61 -13.38
N THR A 259 -13.79 -8.59 -14.62
CA THR A 259 -13.71 -9.73 -15.56
C THR A 259 -12.26 -10.15 -15.84
N ARG A 260 -11.29 -9.27 -15.59
CA ARG A 260 -9.86 -9.54 -15.74
C ARG A 260 -9.32 -10.63 -14.84
N PHE A 261 -9.96 -10.92 -13.71
CA PHE A 261 -9.59 -12.09 -12.91
C PHE A 261 -9.60 -13.38 -13.71
N ALA A 262 -10.62 -13.54 -14.59
CA ALA A 262 -10.70 -14.70 -15.48
C ALA A 262 -9.61 -14.67 -16.57
N GLU A 263 -9.24 -13.50 -17.08
CA GLU A 263 -8.15 -13.34 -18.06
C GLU A 263 -6.80 -13.67 -17.42
N ILE A 264 -6.56 -13.15 -16.20
CA ILE A 264 -5.34 -13.42 -15.42
C ILE A 264 -5.22 -14.92 -15.15
N GLY A 265 -6.29 -15.57 -14.64
CA GLY A 265 -6.27 -17.00 -14.35
C GLY A 265 -6.09 -17.89 -15.58
N LYS A 266 -6.54 -17.44 -16.78
CA LYS A 266 -6.25 -18.14 -18.04
C LYS A 266 -4.79 -17.98 -18.49
N LYS A 267 -4.21 -16.79 -18.31
CA LYS A 267 -2.84 -16.49 -18.74
C LYS A 267 -1.81 -17.07 -17.77
N TYR A 268 -2.12 -17.04 -16.49
CA TYR A 268 -1.25 -17.47 -15.40
C TYR A 268 -2.01 -18.48 -14.52
N PRO A 269 -2.10 -19.74 -14.92
CA PRO A 269 -2.74 -20.76 -14.08
C PRO A 269 -1.95 -20.92 -12.78
N VAL A 270 -2.59 -20.65 -11.66
CA VAL A 270 -2.09 -20.73 -10.29
C VAL A 270 -2.71 -21.92 -9.57
#